data_c10ea094a4bdb6b5b5b767c3a7f62aff
#
_entry.id   c10ea094a4bdb6b5b5b767c3a7f62aff
#
_cell.length_a   1.000
_cell.length_b   1.000
_cell.length_c   1.000
_cell.angle_alpha   90.00
_cell.angle_beta   90.00
_cell.angle_gamma   90.00
#
_symmetry.space_group_name_H-M   'P 1'
#
loop_
_entity.id
_entity.type
_entity.pdbx_description
1 polymer ?
#
loop_
_entity_poly.entity_id
_entity_poly.type
_entity_poly.pdbx_seq_one_letter_code
_entity_poly.pdbx_strand_id
1 'polypeptide(L)'
;MSDAAPLASTAPPAARPDVRSSIARASAATGIDFGYLLGQAKLESNLNPNARAGTSSAAGLYQFTNGTWLTTLDQHGASHGYGWAGAAIERGKVQNPALRQQVMALRYDPDASALMAAELASDNRDVLVGVLGREPDAPELYLAHFLGAGGASKFLAALQSDPGQSAAALFPQAAEANRGIFFGAGGVPRSLGEVMGLMRSKMARAMGDQDSPSLPSLLPSPSGRGWGWGNNASVEPPSQPFPSGEGLSGAARPSMADTLAATFGGNAMSAPAHVRSAYGKMKAFGL
;
A
#
# COMPACT_ATOMS: atom_id res chain seq x y z
N MET A 1 -56.63 -25.42 -27.86
CA MET A 1 -55.33 -25.74 -27.26
C MET A 1 -54.52 -24.48 -27.28
N SER A 2 -54.51 -23.74 -26.16
CA SER A 2 -53.78 -22.47 -26.06
C SER A 2 -52.42 -22.75 -25.40
N ASP A 3 -51.41 -22.54 -26.18
CA ASP A 3 -50.02 -22.70 -25.76
C ASP A 3 -49.59 -21.40 -25.04
N ALA A 4 -49.50 -21.45 -23.73
CA ALA A 4 -49.01 -20.34 -22.93
C ALA A 4 -47.48 -20.44 -22.78
N ALA A 5 -46.78 -19.59 -23.50
CA ALA A 5 -45.33 -19.44 -23.33
C ALA A 5 -44.99 -18.95 -21.92
N PRO A 6 -43.94 -19.50 -21.23
CA PRO A 6 -43.52 -19.03 -19.92
C PRO A 6 -42.90 -17.65 -20.01
N LEU A 7 -43.42 -16.73 -19.22
CA LEU A 7 -42.85 -15.39 -19.02
C LEU A 7 -41.47 -15.55 -18.37
N ALA A 8 -40.43 -15.21 -19.12
CA ALA A 8 -39.08 -15.11 -18.58
C ALA A 8 -39.02 -14.00 -17.53
N SER A 9 -38.88 -14.38 -16.27
CA SER A 9 -38.64 -13.47 -15.17
C SER A 9 -37.28 -12.81 -15.36
N THR A 10 -37.23 -11.60 -15.87
CA THR A 10 -36.05 -10.75 -15.88
C THR A 10 -35.84 -10.24 -14.45
N ALA A 11 -34.98 -10.92 -13.69
CA ALA A 11 -34.48 -10.37 -12.44
C ALA A 11 -33.80 -9.01 -12.72
N PRO A 12 -34.12 -7.97 -11.92
CA PRO A 12 -33.47 -6.68 -12.08
C PRO A 12 -31.94 -6.84 -11.97
N PRO A 13 -31.13 -6.09 -12.75
CA PRO A 13 -29.70 -6.14 -12.64
C PRO A 13 -29.32 -5.83 -11.19
N ALA A 14 -28.46 -6.66 -10.59
CA ALA A 14 -27.99 -6.48 -9.23
C ALA A 14 -27.43 -5.05 -9.09
N ALA A 15 -28.06 -4.27 -8.20
CA ALA A 15 -27.58 -2.93 -7.90
C ALA A 15 -26.10 -2.99 -7.52
N ARG A 16 -25.27 -2.11 -8.08
CA ARG A 16 -23.85 -2.03 -7.69
C ARG A 16 -23.79 -1.81 -6.18
N PRO A 17 -22.98 -2.58 -5.44
CA PRO A 17 -22.89 -2.41 -4.01
C PRO A 17 -22.50 -0.96 -3.69
N ASP A 18 -23.21 -0.36 -2.74
CA ASP A 18 -22.84 0.95 -2.23
C ASP A 18 -21.46 0.87 -1.56
N VAL A 19 -20.58 1.78 -1.91
CA VAL A 19 -19.20 1.82 -1.43
C VAL A 19 -19.13 1.78 0.11
N ARG A 20 -20.00 2.52 0.80
CA ARG A 20 -20.04 2.52 2.27
C ARG A 20 -20.43 1.16 2.84
N SER A 21 -21.40 0.49 2.22
CA SER A 21 -21.79 -0.87 2.59
C SER A 21 -20.66 -1.88 2.37
N SER A 22 -19.89 -1.75 1.30
CA SER A 22 -18.71 -2.58 1.04
C SER A 22 -17.63 -2.36 2.11
N ILE A 23 -17.36 -1.12 2.49
CA ILE A 23 -16.42 -0.77 3.56
C ILE A 23 -16.90 -1.32 4.91
N ALA A 24 -18.21 -1.22 5.21
CA ALA A 24 -18.76 -1.76 6.46
C ALA A 24 -18.62 -3.28 6.54
N ARG A 25 -18.85 -4.00 5.43
CA ARG A 25 -18.61 -5.46 5.38
C ARG A 25 -17.14 -5.81 5.59
N ALA A 26 -16.23 -5.08 4.95
CA ALA A 26 -14.79 -5.28 5.13
C ALA A 26 -14.35 -5.05 6.58
N SER A 27 -14.83 -3.96 7.20
CA SER A 27 -14.61 -3.67 8.62
C SER A 27 -15.09 -4.80 9.53
N ALA A 28 -16.33 -5.28 9.30
CA ALA A 28 -16.91 -6.38 10.08
C ALA A 28 -16.15 -7.70 9.91
N ALA A 29 -15.62 -7.97 8.72
CA ALA A 29 -14.89 -9.20 8.41
C ALA A 29 -13.48 -9.24 9.01
N THR A 30 -12.81 -8.10 9.13
CA THR A 30 -11.39 -8.01 9.52
C THR A 30 -11.16 -7.39 10.90
N GLY A 31 -12.17 -6.73 11.47
CA GLY A 31 -12.05 -5.97 12.72
C GLY A 31 -11.33 -4.63 12.59
N ILE A 32 -10.95 -4.22 11.38
CA ILE A 32 -10.38 -2.88 11.13
C ILE A 32 -11.47 -1.82 11.21
N ASP A 33 -11.15 -0.70 11.89
CA ASP A 33 -12.10 0.38 12.15
C ASP A 33 -12.73 0.93 10.84
N PHE A 34 -14.06 1.04 10.83
CA PHE A 34 -14.82 1.54 9.69
C PHE A 34 -14.44 2.98 9.33
N GLY A 35 -14.25 3.84 10.34
CA GLY A 35 -13.88 5.24 10.14
C GLY A 35 -12.52 5.38 9.48
N TYR A 36 -11.55 4.55 9.89
CA TYR A 36 -10.24 4.48 9.24
C TYR A 36 -10.37 4.08 7.76
N LEU A 37 -11.05 2.97 7.45
CA LEU A 37 -11.21 2.49 6.08
C LEU A 37 -11.94 3.52 5.20
N LEU A 38 -13.00 4.14 5.74
CA LEU A 38 -13.73 5.21 5.03
C LEU A 38 -12.85 6.44 4.78
N GLY A 39 -12.09 6.86 5.81
CA GLY A 39 -11.14 7.97 5.71
C GLY A 39 -10.07 7.70 4.66
N GLN A 40 -9.49 6.51 4.66
CA GLN A 40 -8.50 6.10 3.68
C GLN A 40 -9.11 6.14 2.24
N ALA A 41 -10.28 5.54 2.02
CA ALA A 41 -10.94 5.56 0.71
C ALA A 41 -11.26 6.99 0.22
N LYS A 42 -11.63 7.90 1.12
CA LYS A 42 -11.79 9.33 0.81
C LYS A 42 -10.46 9.96 0.37
N LEU A 43 -9.38 9.71 1.09
CA LEU A 43 -8.05 10.25 0.78
C LEU A 43 -7.51 9.73 -0.55
N GLU A 44 -7.74 8.45 -0.86
CA GLU A 44 -7.18 7.80 -2.04
C GLU A 44 -7.95 8.09 -3.34
N SER A 45 -9.26 8.08 -3.28
CA SER A 45 -10.11 8.16 -4.48
C SER A 45 -11.31 9.08 -4.38
N ASN A 46 -11.50 9.74 -3.24
CA ASN A 46 -12.76 10.43 -2.90
C ASN A 46 -13.98 9.49 -3.05
N LEU A 47 -13.86 8.27 -2.56
CA LEU A 47 -14.87 7.18 -2.64
C LEU A 47 -15.22 6.76 -4.08
N ASN A 48 -14.37 7.02 -5.05
CA ASN A 48 -14.59 6.62 -6.44
C ASN A 48 -13.96 5.25 -6.73
N PRO A 49 -14.73 4.16 -6.87
CA PRO A 49 -14.19 2.83 -7.15
C PRO A 49 -13.55 2.71 -8.55
N ASN A 50 -13.83 3.64 -9.46
CA ASN A 50 -13.29 3.66 -10.81
C ASN A 50 -12.08 4.61 -10.96
N ALA A 51 -11.56 5.15 -9.86
CA ALA A 51 -10.40 6.05 -9.89
C ALA A 51 -9.17 5.37 -10.48
N ARG A 52 -8.40 6.13 -11.28
CA ARG A 52 -7.14 5.69 -11.89
C ARG A 52 -6.11 6.79 -11.73
N ALA A 53 -4.91 6.43 -11.31
CA ALA A 53 -3.79 7.37 -11.30
C ALA A 53 -3.28 7.62 -12.73
N GLY A 54 -2.90 8.86 -13.02
CA GLY A 54 -2.37 9.24 -14.35
C GLY A 54 -0.92 8.82 -14.59
N THR A 55 -0.14 8.63 -13.52
CA THR A 55 1.32 8.43 -13.58
C THR A 55 1.81 7.15 -12.91
N SER A 56 0.91 6.33 -12.35
CA SER A 56 1.24 5.08 -11.70
C SER A 56 0.22 3.99 -12.03
N SER A 57 0.46 2.76 -11.57
CA SER A 57 -0.48 1.65 -11.71
C SER A 57 -1.61 1.63 -10.68
N ALA A 58 -1.70 2.66 -9.82
CA ALA A 58 -2.68 2.73 -8.76
C ALA A 58 -4.11 2.87 -9.32
N ALA A 59 -5.05 2.10 -8.77
CA ALA A 59 -6.40 2.02 -9.29
C ALA A 59 -7.42 1.61 -8.21
N GLY A 60 -8.68 1.97 -8.45
CA GLY A 60 -9.82 1.58 -7.63
C GLY A 60 -10.00 2.45 -6.39
N LEU A 61 -10.91 1.99 -5.53
CA LEU A 61 -11.34 2.71 -4.33
C LEU A 61 -10.18 3.08 -3.38
N TYR A 62 -9.21 2.19 -3.22
CA TYR A 62 -8.05 2.33 -2.34
C TYR A 62 -6.72 2.50 -3.09
N GLN A 63 -6.77 2.83 -4.38
CA GLN A 63 -5.59 3.12 -5.21
C GLN A 63 -4.49 2.06 -5.09
N PHE A 64 -4.86 0.78 -5.12
CA PHE A 64 -3.90 -0.31 -5.12
C PHE A 64 -2.99 -0.27 -6.34
N THR A 65 -1.69 -0.34 -6.12
CA THR A 65 -0.72 -0.61 -7.19
C THR A 65 -0.83 -2.06 -7.67
N ASN A 66 -0.29 -2.36 -8.84
CA ASN A 66 -0.30 -3.74 -9.35
C ASN A 66 0.36 -4.72 -8.38
N GLY A 67 1.54 -4.37 -7.85
CA GLY A 67 2.29 -5.26 -6.95
C GLY A 67 1.57 -5.49 -5.63
N THR A 68 1.18 -4.42 -4.94
CA THR A 68 0.46 -4.52 -3.65
C THR A 68 -0.83 -5.30 -3.81
N TRP A 69 -1.61 -5.04 -4.89
CA TRP A 69 -2.83 -5.78 -5.18
C TRP A 69 -2.61 -7.28 -5.29
N LEU A 70 -1.64 -7.68 -6.13
CA LEU A 70 -1.37 -9.10 -6.34
C LEU A 70 -0.86 -9.78 -5.06
N THR A 71 0.01 -9.13 -4.30
CA THR A 71 0.51 -9.68 -3.04
C THR A 71 -0.61 -9.86 -2.02
N THR A 72 -1.44 -8.84 -1.80
CA THR A 72 -2.54 -8.92 -0.83
C THR A 72 -3.58 -9.95 -1.24
N LEU A 73 -3.92 -10.02 -2.53
CA LEU A 73 -4.88 -10.98 -3.06
C LEU A 73 -4.38 -12.43 -2.98
N ASP A 74 -3.08 -12.67 -3.20
CA ASP A 74 -2.42 -13.95 -3.03
C ASP A 74 -2.47 -14.44 -1.57
N GLN A 75 -2.24 -13.52 -0.64
CA GLN A 75 -2.22 -13.82 0.79
C GLN A 75 -3.62 -14.03 1.39
N HIS A 76 -4.57 -13.18 1.05
CA HIS A 76 -5.86 -13.09 1.75
C HIS A 76 -7.07 -13.42 0.87
N GLY A 77 -6.91 -13.46 -0.45
CA GLY A 77 -8.04 -13.64 -1.36
C GLY A 77 -8.83 -14.93 -1.12
N ALA A 78 -8.17 -16.01 -0.74
CA ALA A 78 -8.83 -17.30 -0.50
C ALA A 78 -9.83 -17.23 0.66
N SER A 79 -9.52 -16.50 1.74
CA SER A 79 -10.37 -16.34 2.92
C SER A 79 -11.67 -15.58 2.62
N HIS A 80 -11.71 -14.85 1.50
CA HIS A 80 -12.82 -14.00 1.11
C HIS A 80 -13.50 -14.42 -0.20
N GLY A 81 -13.32 -15.69 -0.62
CA GLY A 81 -13.95 -16.21 -1.83
C GLY A 81 -13.24 -15.88 -3.14
N TYR A 82 -12.08 -15.24 -3.10
CA TYR A 82 -11.25 -14.93 -4.26
C TYR A 82 -10.11 -15.94 -4.48
N GLY A 83 -10.22 -17.16 -3.95
CA GLY A 83 -9.18 -18.19 -4.05
C GLY A 83 -8.78 -18.51 -5.49
N TRP A 84 -9.71 -18.40 -6.47
CA TRP A 84 -9.41 -18.55 -7.89
C TRP A 84 -8.41 -17.51 -8.40
N ALA A 85 -8.49 -16.29 -7.87
CA ALA A 85 -7.61 -15.19 -8.25
C ALA A 85 -6.21 -15.36 -7.61
N GLY A 86 -6.16 -15.78 -6.33
CA GLY A 86 -4.90 -16.13 -5.66
C GLY A 86 -4.20 -17.29 -6.37
N ALA A 87 -4.93 -18.36 -6.70
CA ALA A 87 -4.38 -19.51 -7.45
C ALA A 87 -3.82 -19.15 -8.84
N ALA A 88 -4.25 -18.03 -9.43
CA ALA A 88 -3.71 -17.54 -10.69
C ALA A 88 -2.41 -16.73 -10.53
N ILE A 89 -2.01 -16.40 -9.29
CA ILE A 89 -0.83 -15.59 -9.00
C ILE A 89 0.35 -16.51 -8.71
N GLU A 90 1.38 -16.42 -9.54
CA GLU A 90 2.63 -17.16 -9.39
C GLU A 90 3.79 -16.16 -9.26
N ARG A 91 4.50 -16.21 -8.13
CA ARG A 91 5.66 -15.32 -7.86
C ARG A 91 5.31 -13.83 -8.09
N GLY A 92 4.13 -13.41 -7.62
CA GLY A 92 3.66 -12.02 -7.75
C GLY A 92 3.21 -11.61 -9.16
N LYS A 93 2.97 -12.57 -10.07
CA LYS A 93 2.54 -12.31 -11.45
C LYS A 93 1.41 -13.25 -11.85
N VAL A 94 0.54 -12.79 -12.74
CA VAL A 94 -0.45 -13.63 -13.41
C VAL A 94 0.00 -13.82 -14.85
N GLN A 95 0.35 -15.04 -15.22
CA GLN A 95 0.92 -15.38 -16.55
C GLN A 95 -0.15 -15.37 -17.64
N ASN A 96 -1.34 -15.89 -17.37
CA ASN A 96 -2.44 -15.92 -18.32
C ASN A 96 -3.05 -14.53 -18.52
N PRO A 97 -3.03 -13.93 -19.72
CA PRO A 97 -3.50 -12.57 -19.96
C PRO A 97 -4.99 -12.37 -19.62
N ALA A 98 -5.85 -13.36 -19.92
CA ALA A 98 -7.27 -13.27 -19.65
C ALA A 98 -7.56 -13.29 -18.14
N LEU A 99 -6.91 -14.18 -17.38
CA LEU A 99 -6.99 -14.20 -15.91
C LEU A 99 -6.39 -12.94 -15.32
N ARG A 100 -5.29 -12.45 -15.86
CA ARG A 100 -4.69 -11.19 -15.41
C ARG A 100 -5.69 -10.03 -15.51
N GLN A 101 -6.39 -9.91 -16.64
CA GLN A 101 -7.41 -8.88 -16.79
C GLN A 101 -8.51 -8.99 -15.72
N GLN A 102 -9.01 -10.21 -15.43
CA GLN A 102 -10.02 -10.45 -14.43
C GLN A 102 -9.51 -10.12 -13.02
N VAL A 103 -8.32 -10.62 -12.65
CA VAL A 103 -7.68 -10.36 -11.35
C VAL A 103 -7.46 -8.85 -11.13
N MET A 104 -6.99 -8.14 -12.15
CA MET A 104 -6.75 -6.70 -12.05
C MET A 104 -8.05 -5.88 -12.06
N ALA A 105 -9.14 -6.40 -12.64
CA ALA A 105 -10.45 -5.75 -12.63
C ALA A 105 -11.09 -5.73 -11.24
N LEU A 106 -10.78 -6.70 -10.37
CA LEU A 106 -11.28 -6.74 -8.99
C LEU A 106 -10.91 -5.49 -8.17
N ARG A 107 -9.88 -4.73 -8.54
CA ARG A 107 -9.54 -3.45 -7.88
C ARG A 107 -10.63 -2.40 -8.01
N TYR A 108 -11.49 -2.53 -9.03
CA TYR A 108 -12.62 -1.64 -9.29
C TYR A 108 -13.93 -2.15 -8.68
N ASP A 109 -13.92 -3.36 -8.14
CA ASP A 109 -15.03 -3.90 -7.36
C ASP A 109 -14.94 -3.36 -5.93
N PRO A 110 -15.98 -2.65 -5.42
CA PRO A 110 -15.92 -2.06 -4.10
C PRO A 110 -15.72 -3.08 -2.97
N ASP A 111 -16.33 -4.28 -3.08
CA ASP A 111 -16.23 -5.32 -2.06
C ASP A 111 -14.82 -5.92 -2.02
N ALA A 112 -14.30 -6.34 -3.16
CA ALA A 112 -12.95 -6.90 -3.25
C ALA A 112 -11.89 -5.87 -2.82
N SER A 113 -12.03 -4.62 -3.28
CA SER A 113 -11.11 -3.55 -2.96
C SER A 113 -11.12 -3.19 -1.47
N ALA A 114 -12.31 -3.13 -0.84
CA ALA A 114 -12.44 -2.83 0.59
C ALA A 114 -11.91 -3.97 1.47
N LEU A 115 -12.21 -5.22 1.13
CA LEU A 115 -11.69 -6.39 1.84
C LEU A 115 -10.17 -6.44 1.79
N MET A 116 -9.57 -6.30 0.62
CA MET A 116 -8.11 -6.33 0.48
C MET A 116 -7.43 -5.14 1.17
N ALA A 117 -8.07 -3.96 1.20
CA ALA A 117 -7.55 -2.81 1.94
C ALA A 117 -7.59 -3.05 3.45
N ALA A 118 -8.65 -3.67 3.95
CA ALA A 118 -8.78 -4.02 5.36
C ALA A 118 -7.78 -5.10 5.78
N GLU A 119 -7.54 -6.11 4.95
CA GLU A 119 -6.50 -7.13 5.21
C GLU A 119 -5.10 -6.52 5.22
N LEU A 120 -4.77 -5.68 4.24
CA LEU A 120 -3.49 -4.98 4.23
C LEU A 120 -3.32 -4.08 5.47
N ALA A 121 -4.40 -3.44 5.93
CA ALA A 121 -4.39 -2.66 7.17
C ALA A 121 -4.20 -3.56 8.39
N SER A 122 -4.78 -4.76 8.41
CA SER A 122 -4.58 -5.76 9.48
C SER A 122 -3.12 -6.22 9.54
N ASP A 123 -2.52 -6.57 8.40
CA ASP A 123 -1.10 -6.93 8.33
C ASP A 123 -0.20 -5.80 8.86
N ASN A 124 -0.48 -4.56 8.43
CA ASN A 124 0.26 -3.39 8.89
C ASN A 124 0.09 -3.16 10.40
N ARG A 125 -1.13 -3.33 10.93
CA ARG A 125 -1.44 -3.21 12.35
C ARG A 125 -0.62 -4.21 13.17
N ASP A 126 -0.60 -5.47 12.75
CA ASP A 126 0.10 -6.52 13.47
C ASP A 126 1.62 -6.27 13.55
N VAL A 127 2.22 -5.75 12.46
CA VAL A 127 3.62 -5.32 12.48
C VAL A 127 3.83 -4.15 13.42
N LEU A 128 2.94 -3.13 13.37
CA LEU A 128 3.08 -1.93 14.19
C LEU A 128 2.84 -2.22 15.68
N VAL A 129 1.90 -3.10 16.04
CA VAL A 129 1.71 -3.57 17.42
C VAL A 129 3.00 -4.16 17.98
N GLY A 130 3.70 -4.97 17.18
CA GLY A 130 5.00 -5.55 17.58
C GLY A 130 6.10 -4.51 17.83
N VAL A 131 6.04 -3.36 17.15
CA VAL A 131 7.03 -2.27 17.30
C VAL A 131 6.63 -1.28 18.39
N LEU A 132 5.35 -0.93 18.48
CA LEU A 132 4.85 0.09 19.41
C LEU A 132 4.55 -0.47 20.79
N GLY A 133 4.32 -1.77 20.93
CA GLY A 133 3.82 -2.39 22.17
C GLY A 133 2.38 -1.99 22.53
N ARG A 134 1.65 -1.40 21.59
CA ARG A 134 0.23 -0.98 21.70
C ARG A 134 -0.44 -0.99 20.33
N GLU A 135 -1.77 -0.87 20.31
CA GLU A 135 -2.51 -0.64 19.06
C GLU A 135 -2.07 0.69 18.40
N PRO A 136 -1.80 0.68 17.08
CA PRO A 136 -1.56 1.90 16.32
C PRO A 136 -2.83 2.72 16.17
N ASP A 137 -2.70 4.05 16.18
CA ASP A 137 -3.82 4.93 15.84
C ASP A 137 -4.04 5.01 14.30
N ALA A 138 -5.17 5.58 13.86
CA ALA A 138 -5.51 5.68 12.45
C ALA A 138 -4.44 6.41 11.60
N PRO A 139 -3.85 7.53 12.03
CA PRO A 139 -2.70 8.15 11.37
C PRO A 139 -1.46 7.26 11.26
N GLU A 140 -1.15 6.43 12.27
CA GLU A 140 -0.03 5.50 12.24
C GLU A 140 -0.28 4.35 11.25
N LEU A 141 -1.50 3.82 11.19
CA LEU A 141 -1.90 2.86 10.16
C LEU A 141 -1.83 3.49 8.76
N TYR A 142 -2.27 4.74 8.60
CA TYR A 142 -2.17 5.43 7.33
C TYR A 142 -0.71 5.70 6.93
N LEU A 143 0.17 5.96 7.89
CA LEU A 143 1.61 6.03 7.65
C LEU A 143 2.17 4.69 7.15
N ALA A 144 1.69 3.54 7.68
CA ALA A 144 2.08 2.22 7.22
C ALA A 144 1.54 1.90 5.81
N HIS A 145 0.34 2.35 5.49
CA HIS A 145 -0.14 2.31 4.11
C HIS A 145 0.75 3.14 3.18
N PHE A 146 1.24 4.28 3.64
CA PHE A 146 2.05 5.22 2.86
C PHE A 146 3.51 4.79 2.69
N LEU A 147 4.19 4.30 3.74
CA LEU A 147 5.62 3.93 3.74
C LEU A 147 5.86 2.41 3.70
N GLY A 148 4.80 1.61 3.72
CA GLY A 148 4.86 0.20 4.05
C GLY A 148 5.11 -0.01 5.56
N ALA A 149 4.78 -1.21 6.08
CA ALA A 149 4.92 -1.53 7.50
C ALA A 149 6.34 -1.30 8.03
N GLY A 150 7.37 -1.74 7.30
CA GLY A 150 8.77 -1.56 7.69
C GLY A 150 9.22 -0.09 7.69
N GLY A 151 8.76 0.69 6.70
CA GLY A 151 9.02 2.12 6.64
C GLY A 151 8.35 2.88 7.79
N ALA A 152 7.09 2.56 8.08
CA ALA A 152 6.38 3.15 9.21
C ALA A 152 7.01 2.79 10.54
N SER A 153 7.43 1.54 10.74
CA SER A 153 8.16 1.10 11.94
C SER A 153 9.43 1.92 12.16
N LYS A 154 10.24 2.09 11.10
CA LYS A 154 11.45 2.92 11.14
C LYS A 154 11.12 4.38 11.45
N PHE A 155 10.07 4.92 10.83
CA PHE A 155 9.62 6.30 11.04
C PHE A 155 9.19 6.52 12.49
N LEU A 156 8.33 5.64 13.03
CA LEU A 156 7.79 5.77 14.38
C LEU A 156 8.85 5.61 15.47
N ALA A 157 9.80 4.69 15.28
CA ALA A 157 10.94 4.54 16.17
C ALA A 157 11.82 5.81 16.17
N ALA A 158 12.11 6.37 14.99
CA ALA A 158 12.89 7.62 14.89
C ALA A 158 12.11 8.82 15.46
N LEU A 159 10.79 8.89 15.24
CA LEU A 159 9.92 9.93 15.78
C LEU A 159 9.93 9.95 17.32
N GLN A 160 9.96 8.78 17.95
CA GLN A 160 10.06 8.66 19.41
C GLN A 160 11.40 9.16 19.94
N SER A 161 12.48 8.95 19.20
CA SER A 161 13.83 9.30 19.61
C SER A 161 14.17 10.77 19.34
N ASP A 162 13.83 11.25 18.15
CA ASP A 162 14.11 12.63 17.68
C ASP A 162 13.02 13.11 16.71
N PRO A 163 11.93 13.73 17.21
CA PRO A 163 10.88 14.30 16.36
C PRO A 163 11.37 15.42 15.43
N GLY A 164 12.52 16.05 15.73
CA GLY A 164 13.12 17.11 14.94
C GLY A 164 13.92 16.60 13.74
N GLN A 165 14.25 15.31 13.69
CA GLN A 165 15.00 14.72 12.59
C GLN A 165 14.32 14.96 11.23
N SER A 166 15.12 15.26 10.19
CA SER A 166 14.60 15.42 8.83
C SER A 166 14.02 14.13 8.28
N ALA A 167 12.71 14.14 7.98
CA ALA A 167 12.03 13.01 7.37
C ALA A 167 12.57 12.69 5.96
N ALA A 168 12.94 13.73 5.19
CA ALA A 168 13.52 13.56 3.86
C ALA A 168 14.89 12.88 3.89
N ALA A 169 15.71 13.18 4.90
CA ALA A 169 17.00 12.51 5.08
C ALA A 169 16.85 11.03 5.46
N LEU A 170 15.83 10.70 6.27
CA LEU A 170 15.55 9.33 6.68
C LEU A 170 14.94 8.48 5.55
N PHE A 171 14.16 9.11 4.64
CA PHE A 171 13.43 8.47 3.55
C PHE A 171 13.63 9.20 2.21
N PRO A 172 14.85 9.22 1.64
CA PRO A 172 15.15 10.05 0.46
C PRO A 172 14.31 9.68 -0.77
N GLN A 173 14.10 8.40 -1.04
CA GLN A 173 13.27 7.94 -2.16
C GLN A 173 11.78 8.34 -1.98
N ALA A 174 11.26 8.18 -0.75
CA ALA A 174 9.90 8.60 -0.43
C ALA A 174 9.75 10.12 -0.58
N ALA A 175 10.75 10.87 -0.15
CA ALA A 175 10.77 12.32 -0.21
C ALA A 175 10.81 12.84 -1.66
N GLU A 176 11.57 12.19 -2.53
CA GLU A 176 11.62 12.52 -3.96
C GLU A 176 10.25 12.31 -4.63
N ALA A 177 9.63 11.15 -4.38
CA ALA A 177 8.33 10.82 -4.95
C ALA A 177 7.17 11.66 -4.37
N ASN A 178 7.32 12.17 -3.14
CA ASN A 178 6.24 12.79 -2.37
C ASN A 178 6.65 14.14 -1.77
N ARG A 179 7.21 15.02 -2.60
CA ARG A 179 7.75 16.32 -2.18
C ARG A 179 6.79 17.13 -1.31
N GLY A 180 5.48 17.14 -1.61
CA GLY A 180 4.48 17.88 -0.85
C GLY A 180 4.29 17.40 0.60
N ILE A 181 4.71 16.17 0.94
CA ILE A 181 4.68 15.64 2.30
C ILE A 181 6.00 15.92 3.02
N PHE A 182 7.12 15.72 2.34
CA PHE A 182 8.45 15.77 2.95
C PHE A 182 9.08 17.16 2.95
N PHE A 183 8.55 18.10 2.16
CA PHE A 183 9.07 19.46 2.07
C PHE A 183 7.95 20.49 2.29
N GLY A 184 8.28 21.56 2.97
CA GLY A 184 7.44 22.73 3.17
C GLY A 184 7.60 23.79 2.08
N ALA A 185 7.09 24.98 2.34
CA ALA A 185 7.28 26.14 1.48
C ALA A 185 8.79 26.40 1.27
N GLY A 186 9.16 26.83 0.06
CA GLY A 186 10.57 27.06 -0.26
C GLY A 186 11.46 25.82 -0.36
N GLY A 187 10.86 24.60 -0.29
CA GLY A 187 11.62 23.35 -0.38
C GLY A 187 12.36 22.97 0.91
N VAL A 188 12.00 23.55 2.03
CA VAL A 188 12.57 23.24 3.35
C VAL A 188 12.14 21.84 3.75
N PRO A 189 13.07 20.93 4.11
CA PRO A 189 12.73 19.58 4.59
C PRO A 189 11.90 19.64 5.88
N ARG A 190 10.81 18.87 5.93
CA ARG A 190 10.03 18.72 7.16
C ARG A 190 10.68 17.72 8.11
N SER A 191 10.49 17.98 9.40
CA SER A 191 10.84 17.03 10.45
C SER A 191 9.86 15.85 10.49
N LEU A 192 10.23 14.79 11.20
CA LEU A 192 9.35 13.62 11.44
C LEU A 192 8.07 14.07 12.15
N GLY A 193 8.18 14.96 13.15
CA GLY A 193 7.02 15.52 13.86
C GLY A 193 6.06 16.26 12.95
N GLU A 194 6.57 17.09 12.03
CA GLU A 194 5.75 17.83 11.06
C GLU A 194 5.06 16.90 10.05
N VAL A 195 5.78 15.88 9.54
CA VAL A 195 5.18 14.88 8.64
C VAL A 195 4.07 14.11 9.37
N MET A 196 4.31 13.66 10.61
CA MET A 196 3.28 12.97 11.40
C MET A 196 2.07 13.88 11.70
N GLY A 197 2.31 15.16 11.98
CA GLY A 197 1.25 16.17 12.12
C GLY A 197 0.39 16.31 10.86
N LEU A 198 1.00 16.25 9.67
CA LEU A 198 0.27 16.24 8.41
C LEU A 198 -0.59 14.98 8.23
N MET A 199 -0.05 13.79 8.58
CA MET A 199 -0.81 12.53 8.51
C MET A 199 -2.02 12.58 9.45
N ARG A 200 -1.83 13.04 10.71
CA ARG A 200 -2.92 13.24 11.67
C ARG A 200 -3.99 14.20 11.15
N SER A 201 -3.57 15.34 10.61
CA SER A 201 -4.52 16.34 10.10
C SER A 201 -5.30 15.83 8.89
N LYS A 202 -4.66 15.09 7.98
CA LYS A 202 -5.32 14.48 6.81
C LYS A 202 -6.34 13.44 7.25
N MET A 203 -5.94 12.51 8.12
CA MET A 203 -6.81 11.44 8.57
C MET A 203 -7.99 12.00 9.40
N ALA A 204 -7.75 12.93 10.30
CA ALA A 204 -8.81 13.57 11.09
C ALA A 204 -9.86 14.25 10.22
N ARG A 205 -9.45 14.99 9.17
CA ARG A 205 -10.40 15.59 8.21
C ARG A 205 -11.19 14.52 7.46
N ALA A 206 -10.52 13.47 6.99
CA ALA A 206 -11.18 12.42 6.22
C ALA A 206 -12.18 11.62 7.07
N MET A 207 -11.89 11.40 8.35
CA MET A 207 -12.77 10.71 9.31
C MET A 207 -13.85 11.63 9.87
N GLY A 208 -13.53 12.92 10.11
CA GLY A 208 -14.46 13.91 10.72
C GLY A 208 -15.55 14.40 9.77
N ASP A 209 -15.38 14.21 8.47
CA ASP A 209 -16.33 14.67 7.43
C ASP A 209 -17.55 13.72 7.29
N GLN A 210 -17.99 13.13 8.40
CA GLN A 210 -19.15 12.22 8.41
C GLN A 210 -20.49 12.96 8.20
N ASP A 211 -20.56 14.28 8.49
CA ASP A 211 -21.81 15.04 8.50
C ASP A 211 -21.73 16.51 8.02
N SER A 212 -20.65 16.96 7.41
CA SER A 212 -20.57 18.35 6.94
C SER A 212 -20.76 18.46 5.42
N PRO A 213 -21.65 19.33 4.94
CA PRO A 213 -21.73 19.64 3.51
C PRO A 213 -20.41 20.26 3.04
N SER A 214 -19.94 19.76 1.91
CA SER A 214 -18.67 20.13 1.28
C SER A 214 -18.50 21.64 1.15
N LEU A 215 -17.59 22.22 1.93
CA LEU A 215 -16.99 23.50 1.58
C LEU A 215 -16.01 23.23 0.42
N PRO A 216 -16.00 24.08 -0.63
CA PRO A 216 -15.11 23.89 -1.76
C PRO A 216 -13.66 23.89 -1.30
N SER A 217 -12.95 22.79 -1.56
CA SER A 217 -11.53 22.65 -1.29
C SER A 217 -10.74 23.66 -2.15
N LEU A 218 -10.26 24.72 -1.53
CA LEU A 218 -9.34 25.70 -2.16
C LEU A 218 -7.88 25.23 -2.21
N LEU A 219 -7.64 23.93 -1.99
CA LEU A 219 -6.33 23.34 -2.21
C LEU A 219 -6.38 22.52 -3.50
N PRO A 220 -5.42 22.67 -4.41
CA PRO A 220 -5.33 21.81 -5.56
C PRO A 220 -5.22 20.38 -5.07
N SER A 221 -6.11 19.51 -5.59
CA SER A 221 -5.97 18.07 -5.44
C SER A 221 -4.53 17.69 -5.75
N PRO A 222 -3.87 16.85 -4.96
CA PRO A 222 -2.57 16.34 -5.32
C PRO A 222 -2.72 15.68 -6.68
N SER A 223 -2.17 16.34 -7.69
CA SER A 223 -2.21 15.90 -9.07
C SER A 223 -1.69 14.46 -9.13
N GLY A 224 -2.61 13.53 -9.23
CA GLY A 224 -2.54 12.20 -9.83
C GLY A 224 -1.31 11.33 -9.66
N ARG A 225 -0.54 11.48 -8.59
CA ARG A 225 0.52 10.53 -8.26
C ARG A 225 0.00 9.58 -7.21
N GLY A 226 -0.45 8.42 -7.69
CA GLY A 226 -0.85 7.31 -6.85
C GLY A 226 0.25 6.98 -5.84
N TRP A 227 -0.13 6.88 -4.59
CA TRP A 227 0.69 6.60 -3.44
C TRP A 227 0.95 5.09 -3.35
N GLY A 228 1.71 4.55 -4.30
CA GLY A 228 1.97 3.12 -4.34
C GLY A 228 3.44 2.84 -4.10
N TRP A 229 3.80 2.43 -2.92
CA TRP A 229 5.03 1.71 -2.65
C TRP A 229 4.73 0.22 -2.75
N GLY A 230 4.79 -0.30 -3.99
CA GLY A 230 4.98 -1.73 -4.20
C GLY A 230 6.42 -2.07 -3.85
N ASN A 231 6.61 -3.08 -3.04
CA ASN A 231 7.89 -3.74 -2.90
C ASN A 231 8.42 -4.10 -4.29
N ASN A 232 9.63 -3.63 -4.56
CA ASN A 232 10.58 -4.10 -5.55
C ASN A 232 10.31 -3.80 -7.03
N ALA A 233 10.90 -2.70 -7.47
CA ALA A 233 12.11 -2.72 -8.31
C ALA A 233 12.14 -3.80 -9.38
N SER A 234 11.54 -3.51 -10.49
CA SER A 234 12.24 -3.64 -11.76
C SER A 234 12.31 -2.23 -12.31
N VAL A 235 13.35 -1.52 -11.94
CA VAL A 235 13.78 -0.34 -12.67
C VAL A 235 14.30 -0.86 -14.00
N GLU A 236 13.48 -0.75 -15.05
CA GLU A 236 14.04 -0.77 -16.41
C GLU A 236 14.97 0.44 -16.50
N PRO A 237 16.23 0.24 -16.90
CA PRO A 237 17.13 1.36 -17.10
C PRO A 237 16.64 2.21 -18.28
N PRO A 238 16.73 3.54 -18.20
CA PRO A 238 16.46 4.39 -19.34
C PRO A 238 17.45 4.08 -20.46
N SER A 239 16.94 3.81 -21.65
CA SER A 239 17.70 3.65 -22.89
C SER A 239 18.30 4.99 -23.31
N GLN A 240 19.48 5.34 -22.80
CA GLN A 240 20.34 6.36 -23.37
C GLN A 240 21.79 5.87 -23.31
N PRO A 241 22.56 5.92 -24.40
CA PRO A 241 23.94 5.48 -24.41
C PRO A 241 24.81 6.50 -23.68
N PHE A 242 25.53 6.04 -22.65
CA PHE A 242 26.59 6.80 -22.03
C PHE A 242 27.82 6.82 -22.94
N PRO A 243 28.56 7.97 -23.02
CA PRO A 243 29.83 8.02 -23.74
C PRO A 243 30.89 7.17 -23.05
N SER A 244 31.64 6.46 -23.87
CA SER A 244 32.78 5.63 -23.48
C SER A 244 33.86 6.50 -22.84
N GLY A 245 34.28 6.17 -21.63
CA GLY A 245 35.40 6.78 -20.91
C GLY A 245 35.89 5.90 -19.78
N GLU A 246 36.93 5.19 -20.06
CA GLU A 246 38.04 4.65 -19.22
C GLU A 246 37.84 4.37 -17.73
N GLY A 247 37.98 3.11 -17.42
CA GLY A 247 38.67 2.45 -16.33
C GLY A 247 38.61 3.01 -14.91
N LEU A 248 37.85 2.34 -14.03
CA LEU A 248 38.21 2.20 -12.63
C LEU A 248 37.92 0.77 -12.16
N SER A 249 38.94 0.18 -11.60
CA SER A 249 39.10 -1.15 -11.06
C SER A 249 37.97 -1.63 -10.16
N GLY A 250 37.61 -2.92 -10.29
CA GLY A 250 36.56 -3.60 -9.58
C GLY A 250 36.64 -3.54 -8.05
N ALA A 251 35.65 -2.89 -7.46
CA ALA A 251 35.22 -3.20 -6.12
C ALA A 251 34.00 -4.13 -6.23
N ALA A 252 34.14 -5.37 -5.79
CA ALA A 252 33.08 -6.35 -5.73
C ALA A 252 31.92 -5.76 -4.89
N ARG A 253 30.70 -5.82 -5.39
CA ARG A 253 29.52 -5.44 -4.62
C ARG A 253 29.45 -6.32 -3.37
N PRO A 254 29.23 -5.74 -2.16
CA PRO A 254 29.12 -6.54 -0.96
C PRO A 254 27.98 -7.56 -1.12
N SER A 255 28.22 -8.78 -0.66
CA SER A 255 27.19 -9.81 -0.67
C SER A 255 26.02 -9.43 0.25
N MET A 256 24.85 -10.03 0.05
CA MET A 256 23.71 -9.84 0.95
C MET A 256 24.07 -10.22 2.40
N ALA A 257 24.95 -11.20 2.57
CA ALA A 257 25.49 -11.58 3.89
C ALA A 257 26.32 -10.45 4.53
N ASP A 258 27.14 -9.75 3.76
CA ASP A 258 27.93 -8.61 4.25
C ASP A 258 27.04 -7.41 4.60
N THR A 259 25.97 -7.19 3.81
CA THR A 259 24.98 -6.14 4.07
C THR A 259 24.19 -6.42 5.36
N LEU A 260 23.78 -7.67 5.58
CA LEU A 260 23.08 -8.09 6.81
C LEU A 260 24.02 -8.06 8.03
N ALA A 261 25.28 -8.46 7.88
CA ALA A 261 26.29 -8.36 8.94
C ALA A 261 26.56 -6.90 9.35
N ALA A 262 26.63 -5.98 8.38
CA ALA A 262 26.78 -4.55 8.63
C ALA A 262 25.55 -3.94 9.32
N THR A 263 24.35 -4.43 9.01
CA THR A 263 23.09 -3.91 9.55
C THR A 263 22.78 -4.44 10.95
N PHE A 264 23.17 -5.69 11.27
CA PHE A 264 22.80 -6.38 12.51
C PHE A 264 24.00 -6.78 13.39
N GLY A 265 25.18 -6.20 13.16
CA GLY A 265 26.32 -6.34 14.06
C GLY A 265 27.01 -7.70 14.03
N GLY A 266 27.25 -8.26 12.85
CA GLY A 266 28.21 -9.36 12.68
C GLY A 266 27.79 -10.75 13.17
N ASN A 267 26.59 -10.93 13.71
CA ASN A 267 26.13 -12.23 14.20
C ASN A 267 24.69 -12.52 13.71
N ALA A 268 24.56 -13.42 12.73
CA ALA A 268 23.26 -13.85 12.16
C ALA A 268 22.28 -14.41 13.22
N MET A 269 22.77 -14.74 14.41
CA MET A 269 21.95 -15.18 15.55
C MET A 269 21.23 -14.04 16.26
N SER A 270 21.64 -12.79 16.08
CA SER A 270 21.02 -11.60 16.69
C SER A 270 19.81 -11.09 15.91
N ALA A 271 19.59 -11.59 14.70
CA ALA A 271 18.44 -11.19 13.89
C ALA A 271 17.13 -11.81 14.42
N PRO A 272 16.00 -11.09 14.33
CA PRO A 272 14.67 -11.62 14.67
C PRO A 272 14.34 -12.93 13.97
N ALA A 273 13.53 -13.79 14.59
CA ALA A 273 13.26 -15.15 14.12
C ALA A 273 12.72 -15.23 12.67
N HIS A 274 11.92 -14.25 12.24
CA HIS A 274 11.39 -14.16 10.88
C HIS A 274 12.49 -13.83 9.84
N VAL A 275 13.47 -13.01 10.20
CA VAL A 275 14.63 -12.69 9.35
C VAL A 275 15.53 -13.92 9.19
N ARG A 276 15.75 -14.67 10.28
CA ARG A 276 16.51 -15.95 10.25
C ARG A 276 15.81 -17.00 9.38
N SER A 277 14.48 -17.09 9.46
CA SER A 277 13.68 -18.01 8.63
C SER A 277 13.75 -17.64 7.14
N ALA A 278 13.64 -16.35 6.82
CA ALA A 278 13.78 -15.86 5.44
C ALA A 278 15.17 -16.15 4.87
N TYR A 279 16.22 -15.92 5.67
CA TYR A 279 17.61 -16.19 5.28
C TYR A 279 17.87 -17.70 5.07
N GLY A 280 17.30 -18.57 5.93
CA GLY A 280 17.38 -20.02 5.76
C GLY A 280 16.74 -20.51 4.46
N LYS A 281 15.62 -19.91 4.06
CA LYS A 281 14.95 -20.20 2.78
C LYS A 281 15.75 -19.71 1.58
N MET A 282 16.33 -18.51 1.62
CA MET A 282 17.15 -17.97 0.54
C MET A 282 18.43 -18.80 0.32
N LYS A 283 19.10 -19.20 1.40
CA LYS A 283 20.28 -20.07 1.34
C LYS A 283 19.96 -21.47 0.74
N ALA A 284 18.76 -21.99 0.99
CA ALA A 284 18.31 -23.25 0.41
C ALA A 284 18.03 -23.15 -1.11
N PHE A 285 17.84 -21.95 -1.65
CA PHE A 285 17.62 -21.69 -3.07
C PHE A 285 18.86 -21.19 -3.83
N GLY A 286 20.03 -21.12 -3.16
CA GLY A 286 21.30 -20.75 -3.81
C GLY A 286 21.44 -19.26 -4.16
N LEU A 287 20.73 -18.37 -3.41
CA LEU A 287 20.77 -16.91 -3.54
C LEU A 287 21.56 -16.27 -2.39
#